data_3231ba564cf92e40477a93213f8de6f8
#
_entry.id   3231ba564cf92e40477a93213f8de6f8
#
_cell.length_a   1.000
_cell.length_b   1.000
_cell.length_c   1.000
_cell.angle_alpha   90.00
_cell.angle_beta   90.00
_cell.angle_gamma   90.00
#
_symmetry.space_group_name_H-M   'P 1'
#
loop_
_entity.id
_entity.type
_entity.pdbx_description
1 polymer ?
#
loop_
_entity_poly.entity_id
_entity_poly.type
_entity_poly.pdbx_seq_one_letter_code
_entity_poly.pdbx_strand_id
1 'polypeptide(L)'
;DHEVRLADEGIEKLRRGVFLEIKQAGMDSLFPKLLEIGLKDWSNISVTTDDRDVFATLQLGSMDYNIRSAIELGVPLEIAYQLGSYNTARHFNIDHLVGALAPGRYADVVLLSDPQTVTIERVYANGQLAADNGEYLLPIPEIEYPQWATDTMNVGRELIAADFIIIAPEGRETVNAALLEPFWFEPEFITKELPVAEDGTVKADPEAGLIKVAVVDRYHGTA
;
A
#
# COMPACT_ATOMS: atom_id res chain seq x y z
N ASP A 1 0.10 8.53 13.86
CA ASP A 1 0.83 9.03 12.69
C ASP A 1 1.30 7.84 11.84
N HIS A 2 1.02 7.84 10.54
CA HIS A 2 1.36 6.75 9.61
C HIS A 2 2.47 7.12 8.59
N GLU A 3 3.01 8.35 8.67
CA GLU A 3 4.04 8.84 7.72
C GLU A 3 5.46 8.77 8.30
N VAL A 4 5.77 7.71 9.03
CA VAL A 4 7.14 7.47 9.54
C VAL A 4 7.94 6.74 8.48
N ARG A 5 9.01 7.37 7.98
CA ARG A 5 9.92 6.80 6.97
C ARG A 5 11.31 6.54 7.53
N LEU A 6 11.77 7.39 8.44
CA LEU A 6 13.09 7.32 9.03
C LEU A 6 13.03 6.82 10.47
N ALA A 7 13.97 5.96 10.84
CA ALA A 7 14.03 5.37 12.17
C ALA A 7 14.13 6.44 13.28
N ASP A 8 15.00 7.45 13.10
CA ASP A 8 15.20 8.48 14.11
C ASP A 8 13.94 9.32 14.34
N GLU A 9 13.19 9.62 13.27
CA GLU A 9 11.90 10.30 13.35
C GLU A 9 10.89 9.46 14.15
N GLY A 10 10.76 8.16 13.82
CA GLY A 10 9.87 7.25 14.53
C GLY A 10 10.20 7.13 16.01
N ILE A 11 11.48 7.01 16.34
CA ILE A 11 11.95 6.95 17.74
C ILE A 11 11.63 8.23 18.50
N GLU A 12 11.82 9.40 17.88
CA GLU A 12 11.50 10.67 18.52
C GLU A 12 9.98 10.81 18.76
N LYS A 13 9.16 10.45 17.81
CA LYS A 13 7.70 10.43 17.94
C LYS A 13 7.23 9.50 19.08
N LEU A 14 7.78 8.28 19.15
CA LEU A 14 7.49 7.34 20.25
C LEU A 14 7.88 7.89 21.62
N ARG A 15 9.05 8.52 21.75
CA ARG A 15 9.49 9.16 23.00
C ARG A 15 8.56 10.28 23.47
N ARG A 16 7.81 10.88 22.54
CA ARG A 16 6.81 11.92 22.81
C ARG A 16 5.40 11.35 23.02
N GLY A 17 5.24 10.03 23.01
CA GLY A 17 3.96 9.37 23.22
C GLY A 17 3.05 9.37 21.98
N VAL A 18 3.57 9.65 20.79
CA VAL A 18 2.81 9.54 19.55
C VAL A 18 2.60 8.07 19.22
N PHE A 19 1.35 7.69 18.92
CA PHE A 19 1.05 6.38 18.38
C PHE A 19 1.44 6.31 16.91
N LEU A 20 2.15 5.24 16.52
CA LEU A 20 2.64 5.04 15.16
C LEU A 20 1.89 3.90 14.48
N GLU A 21 1.36 4.16 13.29
CA GLU A 21 0.77 3.18 12.38
C GLU A 21 1.75 2.99 11.22
N ILE A 22 2.59 1.97 11.32
CA ILE A 22 3.73 1.83 10.41
C ILE A 22 3.31 1.12 9.13
N LYS A 23 3.48 1.79 8.00
CA LYS A 23 3.39 1.22 6.66
C LYS A 23 4.62 0.35 6.37
N GLN A 24 4.50 -0.55 5.40
CA GLN A 24 5.60 -1.44 5.04
C GLN A 24 6.93 -0.70 4.79
N ALA A 25 6.91 0.41 4.06
CA ALA A 25 8.13 1.16 3.76
C ALA A 25 8.83 1.74 5.00
N GLY A 26 8.09 1.98 6.09
CA GLY A 26 8.67 2.42 7.36
C GLY A 26 9.22 1.27 8.20
N MET A 27 8.76 0.04 7.98
CA MET A 27 9.19 -1.12 8.78
C MET A 27 10.68 -1.40 8.63
N ASP A 28 11.20 -1.40 7.40
CA ASP A 28 12.59 -1.75 7.09
C ASP A 28 13.60 -0.85 7.79
N SER A 29 13.27 0.41 7.97
CA SER A 29 14.13 1.35 8.68
C SER A 29 13.93 1.32 10.20
N LEU A 30 12.68 1.29 10.66
CA LEU A 30 12.32 1.50 12.06
C LEU A 30 12.50 0.25 12.91
N PHE A 31 11.98 -0.93 12.48
CA PHE A 31 11.93 -2.11 13.35
C PHE A 31 13.31 -2.64 13.74
N PRO A 32 14.29 -2.78 12.82
CA PRO A 32 15.65 -3.16 13.22
C PRO A 32 16.25 -2.19 14.23
N LYS A 33 15.98 -0.90 14.08
CA LYS A 33 16.50 0.11 15.00
C LYS A 33 15.85 0.05 16.38
N LEU A 34 14.54 -0.21 16.45
CA LEU A 34 13.83 -0.42 17.72
C LEU A 34 14.35 -1.65 18.47
N LEU A 35 14.67 -2.73 17.74
CA LEU A 35 15.27 -3.94 18.29
C LEU A 35 16.70 -3.65 18.80
N GLU A 36 17.51 -2.93 18.04
CA GLU A 36 18.88 -2.53 18.41
C GLU A 36 18.91 -1.74 19.71
N ILE A 37 18.02 -0.77 19.88
CA ILE A 37 17.91 0.02 21.13
C ILE A 37 17.20 -0.74 22.25
N GLY A 38 16.73 -1.94 22.01
CA GLY A 38 16.10 -2.82 23.00
C GLY A 38 14.74 -2.34 23.47
N LEU A 39 13.90 -1.81 22.56
CA LEU A 39 12.53 -1.40 22.86
C LEU A 39 11.78 -2.54 23.57
N LYS A 40 11.18 -2.28 24.73
CA LYS A 40 10.42 -3.25 25.51
C LYS A 40 8.91 -3.10 25.35
N ASP A 41 8.43 -1.89 25.25
CA ASP A 41 7.02 -1.60 25.12
C ASP A 41 6.68 -1.17 23.69
N TRP A 42 5.97 -2.05 22.99
CA TRP A 42 5.50 -1.88 21.62
C TRP A 42 4.04 -1.40 21.55
N SER A 43 3.43 -1.06 22.69
CA SER A 43 1.99 -0.79 22.75
C SER A 43 1.52 0.46 21.99
N ASN A 44 2.45 1.37 21.67
CA ASN A 44 2.17 2.56 20.86
C ASN A 44 2.56 2.42 19.39
N ILE A 45 2.65 1.18 18.91
CA ILE A 45 2.95 0.87 17.51
C ILE A 45 1.89 -0.09 16.98
N SER A 46 1.43 0.15 15.78
CA SER A 46 0.68 -0.80 14.94
C SER A 46 1.28 -0.84 13.54
N VAL A 47 0.83 -1.79 12.74
CA VAL A 47 1.13 -1.87 11.31
C VAL A 47 -0.14 -1.61 10.50
N THR A 48 0.00 -0.99 9.34
CA THR A 48 -1.11 -0.66 8.44
C THR A 48 -0.74 -0.92 6.98
N THR A 49 -1.72 -1.26 6.17
CA THR A 49 -1.53 -1.45 4.72
C THR A 49 -1.57 -0.13 3.95
N ASP A 50 -2.35 0.83 4.45
CA ASP A 50 -2.55 2.17 3.90
C ASP A 50 -2.73 2.19 2.37
N ASP A 51 -1.76 2.74 1.64
CA ASP A 51 -1.79 2.96 0.19
C ASP A 51 -1.44 1.73 -0.67
N ARG A 52 -1.48 0.51 -0.09
CA ARG A 52 -1.27 -0.71 -0.86
C ARG A 52 -2.39 -0.90 -1.89
N ASP A 53 -2.01 -0.92 -3.16
CA ASP A 53 -2.96 -1.11 -4.26
C ASP A 53 -3.51 -2.55 -4.34
N VAL A 54 -4.54 -2.72 -5.17
CA VAL A 54 -5.22 -4.03 -5.34
C VAL A 54 -4.27 -5.10 -5.89
N PHE A 55 -3.37 -4.73 -6.80
CA PHE A 55 -2.44 -5.67 -7.42
C PHE A 55 -1.41 -6.17 -6.39
N ALA A 56 -0.82 -5.27 -5.63
CA ALA A 56 0.10 -5.61 -4.55
C ALA A 56 -0.61 -6.44 -3.45
N THR A 57 -1.88 -6.12 -3.14
CA THR A 57 -2.68 -6.88 -2.18
C THR A 57 -2.92 -8.32 -2.66
N LEU A 58 -3.21 -8.52 -3.95
CA LEU A 58 -3.40 -9.86 -4.51
C LEU A 58 -2.11 -10.69 -4.56
N GLN A 59 -0.97 -10.05 -4.79
CA GLN A 59 0.32 -10.74 -4.88
C GLN A 59 0.98 -11.00 -3.53
N LEU A 60 0.96 -10.03 -2.65
CA LEU A 60 1.73 -10.05 -1.39
C LEU A 60 0.86 -10.43 -0.19
N GLY A 61 -0.40 -10.11 -0.24
CA GLY A 61 -1.32 -10.16 0.89
C GLY A 61 -1.63 -8.78 1.46
N SER A 62 -2.36 -8.75 2.54
CA SER A 62 -2.79 -7.54 3.23
C SER A 62 -2.08 -7.42 4.59
N MET A 63 -2.81 -7.50 5.71
CA MET A 63 -2.26 -7.43 7.06
C MET A 63 -1.37 -8.64 7.37
N ASP A 64 -1.66 -9.81 6.82
CA ASP A 64 -0.83 -11.02 6.91
C ASP A 64 0.59 -10.78 6.40
N TYR A 65 0.72 -10.06 5.28
CA TYR A 65 2.02 -9.67 4.75
C TYR A 65 2.77 -8.72 5.69
N ASN A 66 2.09 -7.74 6.28
CA ASN A 66 2.73 -6.81 7.21
C ASN A 66 3.22 -7.52 8.49
N ILE A 67 2.42 -8.46 9.03
CA ILE A 67 2.83 -9.27 10.18
C ILE A 67 4.03 -10.14 9.83
N ARG A 68 4.00 -10.80 8.68
CA ARG A 68 5.12 -11.64 8.17
C ARG A 68 6.39 -10.80 8.02
N SER A 69 6.31 -9.63 7.39
CA SER A 69 7.43 -8.70 7.24
C SER A 69 8.02 -8.27 8.59
N ALA A 70 7.17 -7.97 9.58
CA ALA A 70 7.63 -7.65 10.91
C ALA A 70 8.41 -8.82 11.57
N ILE A 71 7.93 -10.05 11.40
CA ILE A 71 8.61 -11.27 11.90
C ILE A 71 9.96 -11.45 11.20
N GLU A 72 10.01 -11.30 9.88
CA GLU A 72 11.23 -11.41 9.08
C GLU A 72 12.28 -10.36 9.47
N LEU A 73 11.86 -9.17 9.89
CA LEU A 73 12.72 -8.11 10.42
C LEU A 73 13.17 -8.36 11.87
N GLY A 74 12.74 -9.47 12.49
CA GLY A 74 13.18 -9.89 13.82
C GLY A 74 12.28 -9.43 14.97
N VAL A 75 11.12 -8.84 14.69
CA VAL A 75 10.13 -8.54 15.73
C VAL A 75 9.65 -9.87 16.35
N PRO A 76 9.61 -9.99 17.68
CA PRO A 76 9.10 -11.20 18.32
C PRO A 76 7.70 -11.56 17.85
N LEU A 77 7.46 -12.87 17.66
CA LEU A 77 6.23 -13.40 17.05
C LEU A 77 4.95 -12.80 17.65
N GLU A 78 4.85 -12.85 18.97
CA GLU A 78 3.67 -12.36 19.70
C GLU A 78 3.47 -10.85 19.51
N ILE A 79 4.57 -10.11 19.46
CA ILE A 79 4.54 -8.66 19.22
C ILE A 79 4.05 -8.39 17.80
N ALA A 80 4.58 -9.07 16.79
CA ALA A 80 4.17 -8.86 15.40
C ALA A 80 2.64 -9.05 15.22
N TYR A 81 2.05 -10.06 15.85
CA TYR A 81 0.60 -10.25 15.85
C TYR A 81 -0.14 -9.15 16.63
N GLN A 82 0.41 -8.67 17.74
CA GLN A 82 -0.19 -7.55 18.48
C GLN A 82 -0.19 -6.25 17.67
N LEU A 83 0.89 -6.00 16.90
CA LEU A 83 0.96 -4.84 15.99
C LEU A 83 -0.16 -4.85 14.94
N GLY A 84 -0.49 -6.02 14.41
CA GLY A 84 -1.53 -6.19 13.38
C GLY A 84 -2.95 -6.38 13.93
N SER A 85 -3.17 -6.37 15.25
CA SER A 85 -4.48 -6.66 15.85
C SER A 85 -4.76 -5.84 17.11
N TYR A 86 -4.25 -6.28 18.26
CA TYR A 86 -4.62 -5.73 19.57
C TYR A 86 -4.21 -4.26 19.76
N ASN A 87 -3.01 -3.88 19.31
CA ASN A 87 -2.53 -2.51 19.47
C ASN A 87 -3.41 -1.53 18.70
N THR A 88 -3.80 -1.90 17.46
CA THR A 88 -4.75 -1.13 16.64
C THR A 88 -6.09 -1.00 17.32
N ALA A 89 -6.68 -2.12 17.80
CA ALA A 89 -7.96 -2.12 18.47
C ALA A 89 -7.95 -1.23 19.73
N ARG A 90 -6.87 -1.29 20.51
CA ARG A 90 -6.68 -0.46 21.70
C ARG A 90 -6.54 1.02 21.36
N HIS A 91 -5.79 1.36 20.31
CA HIS A 91 -5.64 2.75 19.87
C HIS A 91 -6.97 3.40 19.51
N PHE A 92 -7.83 2.66 18.81
CA PHE A 92 -9.17 3.13 18.42
C PHE A 92 -10.24 2.92 19.49
N ASN A 93 -9.88 2.44 20.69
CA ASN A 93 -10.78 2.18 21.81
C ASN A 93 -11.90 1.15 21.48
N ILE A 94 -11.62 0.19 20.62
CA ILE A 94 -12.52 -0.91 20.23
C ILE A 94 -12.02 -2.28 20.73
N ASP A 95 -11.00 -2.31 21.56
CA ASP A 95 -10.42 -3.54 22.10
C ASP A 95 -11.37 -4.32 23.03
N HIS A 96 -12.45 -3.70 23.47
CA HIS A 96 -13.55 -4.39 24.16
C HIS A 96 -14.40 -5.25 23.21
N LEU A 97 -14.30 -5.06 21.88
CA LEU A 97 -15.03 -5.79 20.84
C LEU A 97 -14.14 -6.75 20.04
N VAL A 98 -12.92 -6.30 19.67
CA VAL A 98 -12.02 -6.99 18.73
C VAL A 98 -10.58 -6.96 19.20
N GLY A 99 -9.68 -7.55 18.42
CA GLY A 99 -8.21 -7.48 18.61
C GLY A 99 -7.62 -8.55 19.51
N ALA A 100 -8.43 -9.34 20.23
CA ALA A 100 -7.98 -10.48 21.01
C ALA A 100 -9.09 -11.49 21.23
N LEU A 101 -8.73 -12.76 21.44
CA LEU A 101 -9.64 -13.84 21.80
C LEU A 101 -9.95 -13.76 23.29
N ALA A 102 -11.13 -13.25 23.65
CA ALA A 102 -11.58 -13.14 25.02
C ALA A 102 -13.12 -13.22 25.12
N PRO A 103 -13.68 -13.65 26.25
CA PRO A 103 -15.11 -13.64 26.47
C PRO A 103 -15.71 -12.26 26.28
N GLY A 104 -16.83 -12.16 25.56
CA GLY A 104 -17.55 -10.90 25.29
C GLY A 104 -17.05 -10.13 24.05
N ARG A 105 -16.01 -10.58 23.37
CA ARG A 105 -15.55 -10.05 22.10
C ARG A 105 -16.13 -10.81 20.92
N TYR A 106 -16.10 -10.19 19.74
CA TYR A 106 -16.51 -10.87 18.51
C TYR A 106 -15.64 -12.10 18.24
N ALA A 107 -16.25 -13.13 17.67
CA ALA A 107 -15.57 -14.34 17.27
C ALA A 107 -14.94 -14.18 15.88
N ASP A 108 -14.04 -13.19 15.76
CA ASP A 108 -13.19 -12.97 14.60
C ASP A 108 -11.88 -13.69 14.84
N VAL A 109 -11.70 -14.84 14.17
CA VAL A 109 -10.61 -15.78 14.45
C VAL A 109 -9.91 -16.16 13.16
N VAL A 110 -8.59 -16.09 13.16
CA VAL A 110 -7.75 -16.60 12.08
C VAL A 110 -7.02 -17.83 12.57
N LEU A 111 -7.18 -18.95 11.89
CA LEU A 111 -6.43 -20.19 12.13
C LEU A 111 -5.22 -20.22 11.20
N LEU A 112 -4.07 -20.43 11.79
CA LEU A 112 -2.79 -20.50 11.08
C LEU A 112 -2.25 -21.92 11.15
N SER A 113 -1.82 -22.48 10.03
CA SER A 113 -1.04 -23.72 10.01
C SER A 113 0.43 -23.48 10.38
N ASP A 114 0.94 -22.29 10.11
CA ASP A 114 2.28 -21.85 10.50
C ASP A 114 2.26 -20.37 10.92
N PRO A 115 2.49 -20.09 12.22
CA PRO A 115 2.52 -18.72 12.72
C PRO A 115 3.79 -17.95 12.33
N GLN A 116 4.89 -18.60 11.96
CA GLN A 116 6.12 -17.92 11.53
C GLN A 116 5.98 -17.32 10.14
N THR A 117 5.35 -18.05 9.23
CA THR A 117 5.11 -17.62 7.85
C THR A 117 3.75 -16.97 7.67
N VAL A 118 2.95 -16.87 8.72
CA VAL A 118 1.57 -16.35 8.70
C VAL A 118 0.71 -17.08 7.66
N THR A 119 0.85 -18.43 7.61
CA THR A 119 0.10 -19.25 6.67
C THR A 119 -1.32 -19.46 7.19
N ILE A 120 -2.27 -18.75 6.56
CA ILE A 120 -3.69 -18.77 6.95
C ILE A 120 -4.36 -20.02 6.40
N GLU A 121 -4.98 -20.81 7.28
CA GLU A 121 -5.80 -21.96 6.92
C GLU A 121 -7.28 -21.57 6.85
N ARG A 122 -7.81 -20.95 7.92
CA ARG A 122 -9.23 -20.55 7.99
C ARG A 122 -9.41 -19.19 8.62
N VAL A 123 -10.46 -18.51 8.17
CA VAL A 123 -10.89 -17.25 8.76
C VAL A 123 -12.34 -17.38 9.20
N TYR A 124 -12.61 -17.01 10.44
CA TYR A 124 -13.95 -16.88 10.98
C TYR A 124 -14.24 -15.38 11.20
N ALA A 125 -15.35 -14.91 10.70
CA ALA A 125 -15.85 -13.56 10.91
C ALA A 125 -17.18 -13.64 11.68
N ASN A 126 -17.23 -13.01 12.83
CA ASN A 126 -18.40 -13.06 13.71
C ASN A 126 -18.92 -14.50 13.98
N GLY A 127 -17.99 -15.44 14.15
CA GLY A 127 -18.28 -16.86 14.40
C GLY A 127 -18.67 -17.69 13.16
N GLN A 128 -18.75 -17.08 11.97
CA GLN A 128 -19.04 -17.80 10.72
C GLN A 128 -17.75 -18.07 9.96
N LEU A 129 -17.62 -19.24 9.37
CA LEU A 129 -16.50 -19.57 8.49
C LEU A 129 -16.58 -18.68 7.25
N ALA A 130 -15.64 -17.74 7.14
CA ALA A 130 -15.59 -16.74 6.08
C ALA A 130 -14.64 -17.11 4.94
N ALA A 131 -13.55 -17.84 5.26
CA ALA A 131 -12.64 -18.37 4.25
C ALA A 131 -12.02 -19.69 4.70
N ASP A 132 -11.72 -20.57 3.75
CA ASP A 132 -11.05 -21.85 3.97
C ASP A 132 -10.01 -22.07 2.86
N ASN A 133 -8.74 -22.23 3.23
CA ASN A 133 -7.62 -22.47 2.31
C ASN A 133 -7.56 -21.49 1.12
N GLY A 134 -7.79 -20.20 1.37
CA GLY A 134 -7.73 -19.14 0.36
C GLY A 134 -9.03 -18.93 -0.42
N GLU A 135 -10.06 -19.75 -0.22
CA GLU A 135 -11.38 -19.56 -0.83
C GLU A 135 -12.31 -18.76 0.10
N TYR A 136 -12.89 -17.65 -0.39
CA TYR A 136 -13.89 -16.86 0.32
C TYR A 136 -15.25 -17.50 0.20
N LEU A 137 -15.93 -17.73 1.31
CA LEU A 137 -17.15 -18.55 1.40
C LEU A 137 -18.45 -17.76 1.66
N LEU A 138 -18.33 -16.51 2.11
CA LEU A 138 -19.51 -15.71 2.41
C LEU A 138 -20.07 -15.06 1.13
N PRO A 139 -21.38 -14.80 1.04
CA PRO A 139 -21.95 -14.09 -0.09
C PRO A 139 -21.40 -12.67 -0.17
N ILE A 140 -20.96 -12.27 -1.38
CA ILE A 140 -20.57 -10.89 -1.67
C ILE A 140 -21.86 -10.15 -2.08
N PRO A 141 -22.31 -9.15 -1.29
CA PRO A 141 -23.51 -8.41 -1.64
C PRO A 141 -23.28 -7.58 -2.90
N GLU A 142 -24.25 -7.56 -3.79
CA GLU A 142 -24.28 -6.59 -4.88
C GLU A 142 -24.57 -5.21 -4.30
N ILE A 143 -23.71 -4.25 -4.61
CA ILE A 143 -23.86 -2.86 -4.14
C ILE A 143 -24.29 -2.01 -5.32
N GLU A 144 -25.49 -1.46 -5.24
CA GLU A 144 -25.95 -0.44 -6.17
C GLU A 144 -25.37 0.92 -5.77
N TYR A 145 -24.49 1.45 -6.61
CA TYR A 145 -23.92 2.77 -6.38
C TYR A 145 -24.86 3.84 -6.94
N PRO A 146 -25.06 4.96 -6.23
CA PRO A 146 -25.81 6.07 -6.76
C PRO A 146 -25.09 6.69 -7.98
N GLN A 147 -25.86 7.26 -8.90
CA GLN A 147 -25.31 7.80 -10.17
C GLN A 147 -24.16 8.79 -9.95
N TRP A 148 -24.22 9.63 -8.91
CA TRP A 148 -23.16 10.58 -8.61
C TRP A 148 -21.82 9.93 -8.27
N ALA A 149 -21.82 8.68 -7.82
CA ALA A 149 -20.60 7.93 -7.51
C ALA A 149 -20.03 7.18 -8.73
N THR A 150 -20.88 6.90 -9.73
CA THR A 150 -20.49 6.19 -10.96
C THR A 150 -20.25 7.13 -12.14
N ASP A 151 -20.94 8.26 -12.18
CA ASP A 151 -20.80 9.29 -13.22
C ASP A 151 -19.76 10.34 -12.80
N THR A 152 -18.50 9.89 -12.72
CA THR A 152 -17.38 10.70 -12.21
C THR A 152 -16.38 11.10 -13.30
N MET A 153 -16.63 10.71 -14.55
CA MET A 153 -15.70 10.90 -15.66
C MET A 153 -16.24 11.92 -16.64
N ASN A 154 -15.65 13.11 -16.67
CA ASN A 154 -15.94 14.16 -17.62
C ASN A 154 -14.66 14.63 -18.31
N VAL A 155 -14.23 13.90 -19.33
CA VAL A 155 -13.02 14.22 -20.11
C VAL A 155 -13.30 15.31 -21.13
N GLY A 156 -14.57 15.57 -21.46
CA GLY A 156 -15.00 16.60 -22.42
C GLY A 156 -14.99 16.14 -23.88
N ARG A 157 -14.18 15.16 -24.24
CA ARG A 157 -14.12 14.58 -25.58
C ARG A 157 -13.59 13.16 -25.55
N GLU A 158 -13.76 12.46 -26.63
CA GLU A 158 -13.09 11.16 -26.84
C GLU A 158 -11.59 11.39 -27.07
N LEU A 159 -10.77 10.60 -26.35
CA LEU A 159 -9.32 10.61 -26.51
C LEU A 159 -8.91 9.53 -27.52
N ILE A 160 -8.00 9.89 -28.41
CA ILE A 160 -7.44 9.00 -29.42
C ILE A 160 -5.93 8.87 -29.28
N ALA A 161 -5.33 7.86 -29.88
CA ALA A 161 -3.89 7.61 -29.80
C ALA A 161 -3.02 8.83 -30.21
N ALA A 162 -3.51 9.66 -31.11
CA ALA A 162 -2.83 10.87 -31.55
C ALA A 162 -2.66 11.93 -30.44
N ASP A 163 -3.55 11.94 -29.45
CA ASP A 163 -3.47 12.89 -28.32
C ASP A 163 -2.25 12.64 -27.42
N PHE A 164 -1.68 11.45 -27.49
CA PHE A 164 -0.53 11.01 -26.70
C PHE A 164 0.79 11.02 -27.49
N ILE A 165 0.82 11.67 -28.66
CA ILE A 165 2.05 11.85 -29.45
C ILE A 165 2.85 12.98 -28.82
N ILE A 166 4.12 12.71 -28.51
CA ILE A 166 5.08 13.72 -28.08
C ILE A 166 5.87 14.19 -29.30
N ILE A 167 5.69 15.46 -29.71
CA ILE A 167 6.38 16.06 -30.83
C ILE A 167 7.63 16.78 -30.28
N ALA A 168 8.78 16.50 -30.86
CA ALA A 168 10.03 17.17 -30.53
C ALA A 168 10.05 18.59 -31.17
N PRO A 169 10.79 19.55 -30.59
CA PRO A 169 11.05 20.82 -31.27
C PRO A 169 11.74 20.62 -32.62
N GLU A 170 11.38 21.44 -33.60
CA GLU A 170 11.88 21.32 -34.98
C GLU A 170 13.41 21.36 -35.04
N GLY A 171 13.99 20.47 -35.86
CA GLY A 171 15.42 20.40 -36.11
C GLY A 171 16.23 19.77 -34.98
N ARG A 172 15.60 19.11 -34.03
CA ARG A 172 16.31 18.37 -32.97
C ARG A 172 16.43 16.90 -33.34
N GLU A 173 17.64 16.37 -33.17
CA GLU A 173 17.92 14.92 -33.26
C GLU A 173 17.71 14.22 -31.90
N THR A 174 17.86 14.97 -30.80
CA THR A 174 17.62 14.49 -29.43
C THR A 174 16.85 15.52 -28.61
N VAL A 175 16.18 15.08 -27.56
CA VAL A 175 15.50 15.90 -26.55
C VAL A 175 15.82 15.43 -25.15
N ASN A 176 15.89 16.37 -24.22
CA ASN A 176 15.92 16.06 -22.80
C ASN A 176 14.51 15.80 -22.30
N ALA A 177 14.18 14.56 -21.98
CA ALA A 177 12.91 14.16 -21.42
C ALA A 177 12.99 14.06 -19.89
N ALA A 178 11.97 14.55 -19.20
CA ALA A 178 11.77 14.25 -17.80
C ALA A 178 11.16 12.85 -17.69
N LEU A 179 11.86 11.93 -17.07
CA LEU A 179 11.37 10.59 -16.76
C LEU A 179 10.94 10.54 -15.32
N LEU A 180 9.79 9.93 -15.09
CA LEU A 180 9.30 9.62 -13.76
C LEU A 180 9.76 8.21 -13.43
N GLU A 181 10.69 8.06 -12.48
CA GLU A 181 10.99 6.75 -11.90
C GLU A 181 9.90 6.42 -10.88
N PRO A 182 9.15 5.32 -11.10
CA PRO A 182 8.14 4.92 -10.14
C PRO A 182 8.82 4.46 -8.85
N PHE A 183 8.81 5.31 -7.85
CA PHE A 183 9.17 4.95 -6.50
C PHE A 183 7.94 5.05 -5.61
N TRP A 184 7.80 4.15 -4.63
CA TRP A 184 6.57 3.96 -3.86
C TRP A 184 6.05 5.22 -3.15
N PHE A 185 6.92 6.19 -2.83
CA PHE A 185 6.55 7.34 -2.01
C PHE A 185 6.94 8.71 -2.57
N GLU A 186 8.01 8.78 -3.31
CA GLU A 186 8.48 10.03 -3.92
C GLU A 186 9.02 9.70 -5.32
N PRO A 187 8.18 9.87 -6.34
CA PRO A 187 8.66 9.68 -7.70
C PRO A 187 9.79 10.66 -7.97
N GLU A 188 10.94 10.14 -8.33
CA GLU A 188 12.06 10.98 -8.74
C GLU A 188 11.92 11.32 -10.22
N PHE A 189 12.05 12.62 -10.51
CA PHE A 189 12.18 13.08 -11.88
C PHE A 189 13.65 13.11 -12.25
N ILE A 190 14.04 12.21 -13.17
CA ILE A 190 15.36 12.24 -13.78
C ILE A 190 15.28 12.81 -15.18
N THR A 191 16.32 13.51 -15.63
CA THR A 191 16.41 13.98 -16.99
C THR A 191 17.27 13.03 -17.81
N LYS A 192 16.71 12.54 -18.93
CA LYS A 192 17.44 11.66 -19.88
C LYS A 192 17.32 12.20 -21.28
N GLU A 193 18.44 12.14 -22.01
CA GLU A 193 18.44 12.44 -23.44
C GLU A 193 17.84 11.26 -24.22
N LEU A 194 16.81 11.54 -25.00
CA LEU A 194 16.10 10.56 -25.83
C LEU A 194 16.23 10.94 -27.32
N PRO A 195 16.33 9.96 -28.22
CA PRO A 195 16.36 10.21 -29.65
C PRO A 195 15.00 10.68 -30.17
N VAL A 196 15.02 11.53 -31.16
CA VAL A 196 13.86 11.91 -31.96
C VAL A 196 13.78 10.98 -33.17
N ALA A 197 12.61 10.41 -33.39
CA ALA A 197 12.37 9.56 -34.55
C ALA A 197 12.32 10.39 -35.86
N GLU A 198 12.44 9.74 -37.02
CA GLU A 198 12.43 10.37 -38.34
C GLU A 198 11.15 11.20 -38.60
N ASP A 199 10.04 10.80 -37.95
CA ASP A 199 8.76 11.50 -38.02
C ASP A 199 8.65 12.71 -37.06
N GLY A 200 9.74 13.08 -36.42
CA GLY A 200 9.79 14.20 -35.45
C GLY A 200 9.17 13.91 -34.09
N THR A 201 8.87 12.64 -33.78
CA THR A 201 8.25 12.27 -32.51
C THR A 201 9.23 11.63 -31.53
N VAL A 202 8.90 11.70 -30.22
CA VAL A 202 9.58 10.94 -29.18
C VAL A 202 8.76 9.68 -28.88
N LYS A 203 9.34 8.52 -29.09
CA LYS A 203 8.63 7.23 -28.95
C LYS A 203 8.90 6.58 -27.59
N ALA A 204 7.93 5.81 -27.13
CA ALA A 204 8.15 4.86 -26.06
C ALA A 204 9.10 3.75 -26.54
N ASP A 205 9.89 3.21 -25.63
CA ASP A 205 10.73 2.03 -25.83
C ASP A 205 10.53 1.07 -24.66
N PRO A 206 9.49 0.22 -24.72
CA PRO A 206 9.18 -0.71 -23.63
C PRO A 206 10.30 -1.73 -23.36
N GLU A 207 11.12 -2.06 -24.36
CA GLU A 207 12.26 -2.97 -24.18
C GLU A 207 13.36 -2.31 -23.36
N ALA A 208 13.53 -1.00 -23.49
CA ALA A 208 14.40 -0.19 -22.64
C ALA A 208 13.72 0.29 -21.34
N GLY A 209 12.51 -0.19 -21.03
CA GLY A 209 11.74 0.20 -19.85
C GLY A 209 11.11 1.60 -19.93
N LEU A 210 11.01 2.19 -21.13
CA LEU A 210 10.48 3.54 -21.32
C LEU A 210 9.04 3.50 -21.84
N ILE A 211 8.10 4.01 -21.07
CA ILE A 211 6.70 4.17 -21.44
C ILE A 211 6.28 5.64 -21.37
N LYS A 212 5.22 6.00 -22.08
CA LYS A 212 4.60 7.32 -21.98
C LYS A 212 3.64 7.35 -20.81
N VAL A 213 3.66 8.46 -20.07
CA VAL A 213 2.69 8.77 -19.02
C VAL A 213 1.88 9.97 -19.45
N ALA A 214 0.57 9.92 -19.28
CA ALA A 214 -0.34 11.04 -19.52
C ALA A 214 -1.22 11.26 -18.28
N VAL A 215 -1.43 12.51 -17.94
CA VAL A 215 -2.40 12.94 -16.94
C VAL A 215 -3.58 13.60 -17.65
N VAL A 216 -4.77 13.03 -17.42
CA VAL A 216 -6.00 13.53 -18.03
C VAL A 216 -6.92 14.06 -16.93
N ASP A 217 -7.35 15.32 -17.05
CA ASP A 217 -8.35 15.88 -16.15
C ASP A 217 -9.72 15.25 -16.47
N ARG A 218 -10.20 14.44 -15.54
CA ARG A 218 -11.46 13.71 -15.67
C ARG A 218 -12.66 14.47 -15.07
N TYR A 219 -12.46 15.65 -14.50
CA TYR A 219 -13.53 16.37 -13.80
C TYR A 219 -14.05 17.58 -14.60
N HIS A 220 -13.17 18.32 -15.24
CA HIS A 220 -13.50 19.63 -15.81
C HIS A 220 -13.79 19.59 -17.31
N GLY A 221 -13.59 18.47 -17.99
CA GLY A 221 -13.83 18.34 -19.42
C GLY A 221 -12.89 19.20 -20.28
N THR A 222 -11.62 19.32 -19.86
CA THR A 222 -10.63 20.21 -20.50
C THR A 222 -9.56 19.45 -21.30
N ALA A 223 -9.78 18.19 -21.60
CA ALA A 223 -8.83 17.37 -22.39
C ALA A 223 -8.86 17.71 -23.89
#